data_097836ef625f8a18f82620f26c99c961
#
_entry.id   097836ef625f8a18f82620f26c99c961
#
_cell.length_a   1.000
_cell.length_b   1.000
_cell.length_c   1.000
_cell.angle_alpha   90.00
_cell.angle_beta   90.00
_cell.angle_gamma   90.00
#
_symmetry.space_group_name_H-M   'P 1'
#
loop_
_entity.id
_entity.type
_entity.pdbx_description
1 polymer ?
#
loop_
_entity_poly.entity_id
_entity_poly.type
_entity_poly.pdbx_seq_one_letter_code
_entity_poly.pdbx_strand_id
1 'polypeptide(L)'
;MCIVKQLNSPTGKTVLGNRRGVAILVAIGVVAVLLTAGLALNRRIRSSVTGAFLARERVVLSEMAVSGVHAAMVMLINDRKENDTDTLQEDWANPEKVAEMMGLTPYDEGRVDVRITDERGKIQVNALVKFPEGQQFSASQRFLWERLLDQVFSLFEAVPDSDPNMIINSLKDWMDSGDDEAITGLSGAESDYYEGLEPPYQCKNGPFDHLGEVALVQGITPELFAGAGGAVGLSSLLTVHGVSAVGDGRFTYDGKINLSTADVAVLAALLPSENSDLAEALADYRVAKADETYTNTITNAGWYKNVPGAGGIAISPDLVTVSSDLFRIVSTATRNERTATVNVVVQRVKEQDTGRWTCKTLMWQAE
;
A
#
# COMPACT_ATOMS: atom_id res chain seq x y z
N MET A 1 -24.73 -7.87 116.98
CA MET A 1 -25.72 -7.07 116.21
C MET A 1 -25.06 -6.59 115.01
N CYS A 2 -25.18 -7.40 113.96
CA CYS A 2 -24.61 -7.09 112.65
C CYS A 2 -25.64 -7.37 111.58
N ILE A 3 -26.10 -6.35 110.91
CA ILE A 3 -27.10 -6.38 109.84
C ILE A 3 -26.36 -6.69 108.54
N VAL A 4 -26.68 -7.81 107.96
CA VAL A 4 -26.16 -8.14 106.63
C VAL A 4 -27.11 -7.57 105.55
N LYS A 5 -26.67 -6.64 104.76
CA LYS A 5 -27.39 -6.10 103.60
C LYS A 5 -27.21 -7.04 102.42
N GLN A 6 -28.28 -7.67 101.96
CA GLN A 6 -28.28 -8.41 100.71
C GLN A 6 -28.25 -7.40 99.53
N LEU A 7 -27.28 -7.59 98.65
CA LEU A 7 -27.18 -6.91 97.32
C LEU A 7 -27.95 -7.76 96.33
N ASN A 8 -29.04 -7.15 95.85
CA ASN A 8 -29.76 -7.64 94.62
C ASN A 8 -28.90 -7.41 93.35
N SER A 9 -28.62 -8.52 92.71
CA SER A 9 -28.02 -8.49 91.37
C SER A 9 -29.09 -8.19 90.30
N PRO A 10 -28.85 -7.35 89.34
CA PRO A 10 -29.81 -7.08 88.22
C PRO A 10 -29.78 -8.28 87.29
N THR A 11 -30.94 -8.92 87.07
CA THR A 11 -31.17 -9.89 86.02
C THR A 11 -30.94 -9.30 84.68
N GLY A 12 -29.89 -9.70 84.02
CA GLY A 12 -29.64 -9.35 82.59
C GLY A 12 -30.73 -9.88 81.73
N LYS A 13 -31.50 -8.97 81.15
CA LYS A 13 -32.44 -9.28 80.02
C LYS A 13 -31.63 -9.71 78.83
N THR A 14 -31.59 -11.00 78.54
CA THR A 14 -31.15 -11.53 77.25
C THR A 14 -32.11 -11.01 76.18
N VAL A 15 -31.61 -10.11 75.36
CA VAL A 15 -32.31 -9.70 74.15
C VAL A 15 -32.31 -10.92 73.20
N LEU A 16 -33.41 -11.69 73.26
CA LEU A 16 -33.66 -12.70 72.24
C LEU A 16 -33.85 -12.01 70.91
N GLY A 17 -32.78 -12.00 70.09
CA GLY A 17 -32.73 -11.42 68.78
C GLY A 17 -33.92 -11.94 67.93
N ASN A 18 -34.66 -11.05 67.35
CA ASN A 18 -35.83 -11.31 66.46
C ASN A 18 -35.38 -12.10 65.23
N ARG A 19 -35.38 -13.43 65.31
CA ARG A 19 -34.95 -14.35 64.22
C ARG A 19 -35.72 -14.18 62.93
N ARG A 20 -36.92 -13.54 62.95
CA ARG A 20 -37.74 -13.25 61.76
C ARG A 20 -37.13 -12.13 60.91
N GLY A 21 -36.48 -11.12 61.49
CA GLY A 21 -35.77 -10.05 60.77
C GLY A 21 -34.52 -10.56 60.02
N VAL A 22 -33.77 -11.50 60.63
CA VAL A 22 -32.56 -12.06 59.98
C VAL A 22 -32.91 -12.88 58.73
N ALA A 23 -34.03 -13.63 58.76
CA ALA A 23 -34.46 -14.41 57.59
C ALA A 23 -34.78 -13.54 56.38
N ILE A 24 -35.40 -12.39 56.60
CA ILE A 24 -35.71 -11.41 55.52
C ILE A 24 -34.41 -10.82 54.95
N LEU A 25 -33.46 -10.44 55.80
CA LEU A 25 -32.16 -9.91 55.35
C LEU A 25 -31.39 -10.94 54.53
N VAL A 26 -31.35 -12.19 54.95
CA VAL A 26 -30.72 -13.29 54.19
C VAL A 26 -31.46 -13.51 52.86
N ALA A 27 -32.77 -13.51 52.83
CA ALA A 27 -33.56 -13.65 51.58
C ALA A 27 -33.26 -12.51 50.60
N ILE A 28 -33.23 -11.25 51.07
CA ILE A 28 -32.90 -10.10 50.26
C ILE A 28 -31.44 -10.21 49.76
N GLY A 29 -30.51 -10.60 50.58
CA GLY A 29 -29.10 -10.84 50.23
C GLY A 29 -28.97 -11.88 49.10
N VAL A 30 -29.67 -13.03 49.24
CA VAL A 30 -29.67 -14.07 48.21
C VAL A 30 -30.26 -13.55 46.90
N VAL A 31 -31.40 -12.85 46.95
CA VAL A 31 -32.03 -12.23 45.75
C VAL A 31 -31.08 -11.23 45.08
N ALA A 32 -30.39 -10.38 45.85
CA ALA A 32 -29.45 -9.43 45.34
C ALA A 32 -28.27 -10.13 44.64
N VAL A 33 -27.73 -11.19 45.22
CA VAL A 33 -26.65 -12.01 44.61
C VAL A 33 -27.14 -12.69 43.33
N LEU A 34 -28.33 -13.26 43.31
CA LEU A 34 -28.90 -13.89 42.13
C LEU A 34 -29.18 -12.86 41.00
N LEU A 35 -29.65 -11.67 41.35
CA LEU A 35 -29.87 -10.59 40.37
C LEU A 35 -28.51 -10.13 39.78
N THR A 36 -27.49 -9.89 40.60
CA THR A 36 -26.17 -9.48 40.13
C THR A 36 -25.54 -10.53 39.25
N ALA A 37 -25.63 -11.80 39.66
CA ALA A 37 -25.13 -12.95 38.87
C ALA A 37 -25.87 -13.06 37.53
N GLY A 38 -27.19 -12.91 37.52
CA GLY A 38 -28.03 -12.91 36.31
C GLY A 38 -27.67 -11.76 35.36
N LEU A 39 -27.46 -10.54 35.88
CA LEU A 39 -27.03 -9.40 35.09
C LEU A 39 -25.64 -9.59 34.53
N ALA A 40 -24.70 -10.11 35.33
CA ALA A 40 -23.35 -10.39 34.88
C ALA A 40 -23.33 -11.46 33.77
N LEU A 41 -24.12 -12.52 33.91
CA LEU A 41 -24.26 -13.56 32.89
C LEU A 41 -24.85 -13.00 31.59
N ASN A 42 -25.93 -12.19 31.68
CA ASN A 42 -26.55 -11.55 30.52
C ASN A 42 -25.54 -10.64 29.78
N ARG A 43 -24.75 -9.82 30.51
CA ARG A 43 -23.71 -8.99 29.90
C ARG A 43 -22.68 -9.85 29.19
N ARG A 44 -22.22 -10.94 29.79
CA ARG A 44 -21.23 -11.86 29.20
C ARG A 44 -21.76 -12.55 27.95
N ILE A 45 -23.03 -12.99 27.95
CA ILE A 45 -23.68 -13.60 26.79
C ILE A 45 -23.77 -12.58 25.65
N ARG A 46 -24.28 -11.36 25.93
CA ARG A 46 -24.35 -10.30 24.92
C ARG A 46 -22.98 -9.98 24.32
N SER A 47 -21.95 -9.82 25.14
CA SER A 47 -20.58 -9.58 24.67
C SER A 47 -20.08 -10.73 23.79
N SER A 48 -20.30 -11.99 24.17
CA SER A 48 -19.91 -13.15 23.37
C SER A 48 -20.65 -13.22 22.02
N VAL A 49 -21.97 -12.96 22.01
CA VAL A 49 -22.76 -12.95 20.77
C VAL A 49 -22.30 -11.83 19.86
N THR A 50 -22.08 -10.61 20.39
CA THR A 50 -21.55 -9.50 19.60
C THR A 50 -20.18 -9.82 19.06
N GLY A 51 -19.28 -10.38 19.87
CA GLY A 51 -17.93 -10.80 19.44
C GLY A 51 -17.97 -11.84 18.33
N ALA A 52 -18.85 -12.85 18.44
CA ALA A 52 -19.01 -13.86 17.39
C ALA A 52 -19.59 -13.28 16.08
N PHE A 53 -20.55 -12.35 16.20
CA PHE A 53 -21.09 -11.65 15.04
C PHE A 53 -20.00 -10.83 14.33
N LEU A 54 -19.20 -10.07 15.08
CA LEU A 54 -18.09 -9.27 14.53
C LEU A 54 -17.04 -10.12 13.85
N ALA A 55 -16.68 -11.25 14.45
CA ALA A 55 -15.73 -12.19 13.86
C ALA A 55 -16.26 -12.77 12.54
N ARG A 56 -17.54 -13.16 12.49
CA ARG A 56 -18.19 -13.64 11.27
C ARG A 56 -18.20 -12.55 10.18
N GLU A 57 -18.60 -11.33 10.52
CA GLU A 57 -18.63 -10.20 9.57
C GLU A 57 -17.23 -9.94 8.98
N ARG A 58 -16.18 -9.96 9.80
CA ARG A 58 -14.81 -9.80 9.32
C ARG A 58 -14.42 -10.89 8.31
N VAL A 59 -14.74 -12.14 8.59
CA VAL A 59 -14.47 -13.24 7.65
C VAL A 59 -15.22 -13.05 6.34
N VAL A 60 -16.52 -12.74 6.39
CA VAL A 60 -17.32 -12.52 5.18
C VAL A 60 -16.75 -11.36 4.34
N LEU A 61 -16.44 -10.22 4.97
CA LEU A 61 -15.85 -9.07 4.28
C LEU A 61 -14.49 -9.41 3.66
N SER A 62 -13.64 -10.14 4.38
CA SER A 62 -12.34 -10.58 3.87
C SER A 62 -12.51 -11.47 2.64
N GLU A 63 -13.40 -12.47 2.67
CA GLU A 63 -13.66 -13.37 1.55
C GLU A 63 -14.25 -12.61 0.35
N MET A 64 -15.13 -11.63 0.57
CA MET A 64 -15.65 -10.76 -0.48
C MET A 64 -14.51 -9.96 -1.14
N ALA A 65 -13.64 -9.35 -0.36
CA ALA A 65 -12.49 -8.60 -0.89
C ALA A 65 -11.52 -9.52 -1.67
N VAL A 66 -11.24 -10.72 -1.16
CA VAL A 66 -10.42 -11.73 -1.84
C VAL A 66 -11.03 -12.14 -3.17
N SER A 67 -12.36 -12.32 -3.22
CA SER A 67 -13.05 -12.67 -4.47
C SER A 67 -12.90 -11.59 -5.54
N GLY A 68 -12.91 -10.30 -5.13
CA GLY A 68 -12.65 -9.16 -6.02
C GLY A 68 -11.23 -9.20 -6.60
N VAL A 69 -10.22 -9.56 -5.80
CA VAL A 69 -8.85 -9.75 -6.27
C VAL A 69 -8.79 -10.87 -7.34
N HIS A 70 -9.43 -12.01 -7.09
CA HIS A 70 -9.42 -13.11 -8.05
C HIS A 70 -10.12 -12.75 -9.37
N ALA A 71 -11.24 -12.02 -9.30
CA ALA A 71 -11.92 -11.54 -10.50
C ALA A 71 -11.03 -10.58 -11.31
N ALA A 72 -10.33 -9.65 -10.65
CA ALA A 72 -9.36 -8.78 -11.29
C ALA A 72 -8.21 -9.55 -11.97
N MET A 73 -7.67 -10.59 -11.30
CA MET A 73 -6.65 -11.45 -11.90
C MET A 73 -7.16 -12.13 -13.18
N VAL A 74 -8.41 -12.59 -13.20
CA VAL A 74 -9.02 -13.20 -14.40
C VAL A 74 -9.14 -12.17 -15.51
N MET A 75 -9.53 -10.93 -15.21
CA MET A 75 -9.60 -9.83 -16.17
C MET A 75 -8.24 -9.56 -16.81
N LEU A 76 -7.19 -9.43 -16.00
CA LEU A 76 -5.81 -9.22 -16.46
C LEU A 76 -5.28 -10.37 -17.30
N ILE A 77 -5.64 -11.62 -16.97
CA ILE A 77 -5.24 -12.80 -17.75
C ILE A 77 -5.95 -12.83 -19.11
N ASN A 78 -7.22 -12.47 -19.18
CA ASN A 78 -7.99 -12.44 -20.41
C ASN A 78 -7.52 -11.32 -21.33
N ASP A 79 -7.30 -10.14 -20.79
CA ASP A 79 -6.71 -9.02 -21.50
C ASP A 79 -5.41 -9.40 -22.21
N ARG A 80 -4.48 -10.05 -21.51
CA ARG A 80 -3.20 -10.49 -22.09
C ARG A 80 -3.31 -11.54 -23.21
N LYS A 81 -4.42 -12.24 -23.33
CA LYS A 81 -4.68 -13.16 -24.44
C LYS A 81 -5.12 -12.44 -25.71
N GLU A 82 -5.68 -11.24 -25.57
CA GLU A 82 -6.25 -10.47 -26.66
C GLU A 82 -5.23 -9.52 -27.29
N ASN A 83 -4.32 -8.95 -26.49
CA ASN A 83 -3.31 -8.03 -26.96
C ASN A 83 -2.00 -8.11 -26.14
N ASP A 84 -0.96 -7.43 -26.65
CA ASP A 84 0.38 -7.39 -26.05
C ASP A 84 0.69 -6.01 -25.43
N THR A 85 -0.22 -5.04 -25.55
CA THR A 85 -0.08 -3.72 -24.94
C THR A 85 -0.94 -3.62 -23.68
N ASP A 86 -0.57 -2.70 -22.79
CA ASP A 86 -1.33 -2.41 -21.58
C ASP A 86 -1.54 -0.90 -21.47
N THR A 87 -2.77 -0.46 -21.61
CA THR A 87 -3.12 0.95 -21.75
C THR A 87 -4.33 1.32 -20.88
N LEU A 88 -4.52 2.62 -20.64
CA LEU A 88 -5.73 3.12 -19.97
C LEU A 88 -7.01 3.00 -20.83
N GLN A 89 -6.89 2.51 -22.07
CA GLN A 89 -8.03 2.30 -22.99
C GLN A 89 -8.68 0.93 -22.81
N GLU A 90 -8.10 0.05 -22.00
CA GLU A 90 -8.52 -1.33 -21.82
C GLU A 90 -9.52 -1.50 -20.68
N ASP A 91 -10.26 -2.61 -20.69
CA ASP A 91 -11.33 -2.87 -19.75
C ASP A 91 -10.85 -2.91 -18.30
N TRP A 92 -9.65 -3.44 -18.04
CA TRP A 92 -9.08 -3.49 -16.68
C TRP A 92 -8.81 -2.09 -16.08
N ALA A 93 -8.57 -1.09 -16.91
CA ALA A 93 -8.35 0.28 -16.49
C ALA A 93 -9.64 1.12 -16.40
N ASN A 94 -10.76 0.58 -16.92
CA ASN A 94 -12.05 1.24 -16.92
C ASN A 94 -12.86 0.89 -15.67
N PRO A 95 -13.14 1.84 -14.74
CA PRO A 95 -13.86 1.55 -13.51
C PRO A 95 -15.27 0.99 -13.74
N GLU A 96 -15.96 1.39 -14.83
CA GLU A 96 -17.32 0.92 -15.14
C GLU A 96 -17.30 -0.55 -15.57
N LYS A 97 -16.31 -0.94 -16.39
CA LYS A 97 -16.12 -2.32 -16.82
C LYS A 97 -15.72 -3.24 -15.67
N VAL A 98 -14.85 -2.76 -14.80
CA VAL A 98 -14.48 -3.48 -13.58
C VAL A 98 -15.71 -3.65 -12.67
N ALA A 99 -16.52 -2.60 -12.49
CA ALA A 99 -17.74 -2.67 -11.68
C ALA A 99 -18.80 -3.60 -12.32
N GLU A 100 -18.94 -3.60 -13.65
CA GLU A 100 -19.81 -4.53 -14.38
C GLU A 100 -19.42 -5.99 -14.12
N MET A 101 -18.12 -6.29 -14.20
CA MET A 101 -17.61 -7.63 -13.89
C MET A 101 -17.88 -8.03 -12.43
N MET A 102 -17.71 -7.10 -11.47
CA MET A 102 -18.03 -7.35 -10.06
C MET A 102 -19.51 -7.61 -9.85
N GLY A 103 -20.38 -6.96 -10.62
CA GLY A 103 -21.84 -7.17 -10.59
C GLY A 103 -22.29 -8.57 -11.03
N LEU A 104 -21.44 -9.32 -11.76
CA LEU A 104 -21.73 -10.71 -12.13
C LEU A 104 -21.64 -11.69 -10.96
N THR A 105 -21.03 -11.26 -9.83
CA THR A 105 -20.96 -12.03 -8.59
C THR A 105 -21.87 -11.38 -7.55
N PRO A 106 -23.17 -11.70 -7.53
CA PRO A 106 -24.10 -11.07 -6.60
C PRO A 106 -23.79 -11.52 -5.17
N TYR A 107 -23.65 -10.54 -4.30
CA TYR A 107 -23.62 -10.76 -2.85
C TYR A 107 -25.02 -10.48 -2.29
N ASP A 108 -25.51 -11.35 -1.41
CA ASP A 108 -26.85 -11.16 -0.79
C ASP A 108 -26.96 -9.80 -0.08
N GLU A 109 -25.84 -9.36 0.52
CA GLU A 109 -25.71 -8.07 1.19
C GLU A 109 -24.29 -7.55 1.01
N GLY A 110 -24.15 -6.28 0.63
CA GLY A 110 -22.84 -5.63 0.46
C GLY A 110 -22.40 -5.48 -0.99
N ARG A 111 -21.23 -4.91 -1.17
CA ARG A 111 -20.61 -4.69 -2.48
C ARG A 111 -19.09 -4.87 -2.41
N VAL A 112 -18.49 -5.08 -3.56
CA VAL A 112 -17.03 -5.11 -3.73
C VAL A 112 -16.66 -4.08 -4.79
N ASP A 113 -15.81 -3.15 -4.41
CA ASP A 113 -15.22 -2.15 -5.30
C ASP A 113 -13.77 -2.56 -5.57
N VAL A 114 -13.39 -2.66 -6.85
CA VAL A 114 -12.05 -3.08 -7.27
C VAL A 114 -11.43 -1.98 -8.10
N ARG A 115 -10.15 -1.70 -7.81
CA ARG A 115 -9.30 -0.84 -8.63
C ARG A 115 -8.06 -1.61 -9.05
N ILE A 116 -7.76 -1.55 -10.34
CA ILE A 116 -6.55 -2.14 -10.92
C ILE A 116 -5.68 -0.98 -11.42
N THR A 117 -4.40 -1.01 -11.10
CA THR A 117 -3.41 -0.02 -11.56
C THR A 117 -2.15 -0.73 -12.02
N ASP A 118 -1.53 -0.19 -13.05
CA ASP A 118 -0.27 -0.70 -13.57
C ASP A 118 0.90 -0.24 -12.69
N GLU A 119 1.66 -1.18 -12.14
CA GLU A 119 2.86 -0.87 -11.36
C GLU A 119 4.03 -0.43 -12.27
N ARG A 120 4.06 -0.83 -13.55
CA ARG A 120 5.06 -0.34 -14.50
C ARG A 120 4.80 1.10 -14.97
N GLY A 121 3.68 1.71 -14.62
CA GLY A 121 3.46 3.16 -14.75
C GLY A 121 4.28 3.98 -13.75
N LYS A 122 5.01 3.34 -12.84
CA LYS A 122 5.84 3.95 -11.79
C LYS A 122 7.33 3.74 -12.04
N ILE A 123 8.14 4.52 -11.34
CA ILE A 123 9.60 4.41 -11.39
C ILE A 123 10.04 3.26 -10.47
N GLN A 124 10.79 2.29 -11.01
CA GLN A 124 11.37 1.19 -10.26
C GLN A 124 12.62 1.67 -9.52
N VAL A 125 12.55 1.74 -8.19
CA VAL A 125 13.63 2.29 -7.34
C VAL A 125 14.94 1.53 -7.53
N ASN A 126 14.88 0.19 -7.54
CA ASN A 126 16.08 -0.65 -7.64
C ASN A 126 16.76 -0.57 -9.01
N ALA A 127 16.08 -0.05 -10.04
CA ALA A 127 16.67 0.12 -11.36
C ALA A 127 17.66 1.31 -11.43
N LEU A 128 17.72 2.16 -10.40
CA LEU A 128 18.71 3.23 -10.29
C LEU A 128 20.14 2.68 -10.31
N VAL A 129 20.34 1.47 -9.77
CA VAL A 129 21.62 0.77 -9.72
C VAL A 129 21.59 -0.44 -10.65
N LYS A 130 22.72 -0.74 -11.28
CA LYS A 130 22.87 -1.89 -12.18
C LYS A 130 23.08 -3.18 -11.38
N PHE A 131 22.06 -3.97 -11.22
CA PHE A 131 22.15 -5.33 -10.70
C PHE A 131 22.49 -6.32 -11.83
N PRO A 132 23.20 -7.45 -11.54
CA PRO A 132 23.45 -8.02 -10.20
C PRO A 132 24.65 -7.45 -9.43
N GLU A 133 25.50 -6.65 -10.03
CA GLU A 133 26.74 -6.15 -9.37
C GLU A 133 26.42 -5.15 -8.26
N GLY A 134 25.37 -4.34 -8.43
CA GLY A 134 24.87 -3.44 -7.39
C GLY A 134 25.75 -2.21 -7.10
N GLN A 135 26.73 -1.88 -7.93
CA GLN A 135 27.73 -0.83 -7.63
C GLN A 135 27.63 0.42 -8.50
N GLN A 136 27.08 0.30 -9.70
CA GLN A 136 27.08 1.37 -10.68
C GLN A 136 25.69 1.92 -10.94
N PHE A 137 25.59 3.23 -11.08
CA PHE A 137 24.37 3.86 -11.57
C PHE A 137 23.98 3.35 -12.97
N SER A 138 22.68 3.17 -13.19
CA SER A 138 22.11 3.21 -14.52
C SER A 138 22.00 4.67 -14.97
N ALA A 139 22.74 5.06 -16.00
CA ALA A 139 22.82 6.45 -16.42
C ALA A 139 21.44 7.03 -16.80
N SER A 140 20.61 6.27 -17.54
CA SER A 140 19.26 6.69 -17.92
C SER A 140 18.34 6.84 -16.71
N GLN A 141 18.44 5.95 -15.73
CA GLN A 141 17.65 6.01 -14.49
C GLN A 141 18.09 7.20 -13.63
N ARG A 142 19.39 7.46 -13.53
CA ARG A 142 19.88 8.61 -12.79
C ARG A 142 19.31 9.93 -13.32
N PHE A 143 19.34 10.16 -14.64
CA PHE A 143 18.72 11.34 -15.26
C PHE A 143 17.21 11.41 -15.03
N LEU A 144 16.53 10.28 -15.02
CA LEU A 144 15.10 10.23 -14.68
C LEU A 144 14.86 10.68 -13.24
N TRP A 145 15.65 10.20 -12.29
CA TRP A 145 15.55 10.58 -10.89
C TRP A 145 15.90 12.05 -10.64
N GLU A 146 16.92 12.59 -11.31
CA GLU A 146 17.27 14.02 -11.24
C GLU A 146 16.05 14.88 -11.64
N ARG A 147 15.42 14.58 -12.77
CA ARG A 147 14.23 15.31 -13.24
C ARG A 147 13.01 15.12 -12.34
N LEU A 148 12.78 13.91 -11.83
CA LEU A 148 11.69 13.65 -10.89
C LEU A 148 11.84 14.50 -9.64
N LEU A 149 13.02 14.50 -9.03
CA LEU A 149 13.25 15.24 -7.80
C LEU A 149 13.18 16.75 -8.02
N ASP A 150 13.72 17.27 -9.12
CA ASP A 150 13.60 18.69 -9.49
C ASP A 150 12.13 19.13 -9.59
N GLN A 151 11.27 18.29 -10.19
CA GLN A 151 9.83 18.59 -10.30
C GLN A 151 9.15 18.51 -8.94
N VAL A 152 9.37 17.42 -8.20
CA VAL A 152 8.75 17.22 -6.89
C VAL A 152 9.16 18.36 -5.96
N PHE A 153 10.43 18.77 -5.92
CA PHE A 153 10.87 19.90 -5.11
C PHE A 153 10.23 21.24 -5.51
N SER A 154 9.94 21.43 -6.80
CA SER A 154 9.25 22.64 -7.25
C SER A 154 7.81 22.76 -6.71
N LEU A 155 7.19 21.63 -6.31
CA LEU A 155 5.84 21.59 -5.74
C LEU A 155 5.82 21.79 -4.23
N PHE A 156 6.96 21.59 -3.57
CA PHE A 156 7.08 21.76 -2.12
C PHE A 156 7.82 23.08 -1.81
N GLU A 157 7.10 24.14 -1.46
CA GLU A 157 7.66 25.46 -1.09
C GLU A 157 8.64 25.43 0.10
N ALA A 158 8.74 24.32 0.81
CA ALA A 158 9.40 24.21 2.11
C ALA A 158 10.29 22.97 2.28
N VAL A 159 11.05 22.56 1.25
CA VAL A 159 12.17 21.65 1.46
C VAL A 159 13.48 22.46 1.39
N PRO A 160 13.83 23.19 2.49
CA PRO A 160 15.07 23.95 2.53
C PRO A 160 16.23 22.97 2.49
N ASP A 161 17.20 23.21 1.62
CA ASP A 161 18.50 22.50 1.54
C ASP A 161 18.49 21.05 1.06
N SER A 162 17.42 20.55 0.41
CA SER A 162 17.44 19.22 -0.20
C SER A 162 18.05 19.28 -1.60
N ASP A 163 19.26 18.75 -1.72
CA ASP A 163 19.94 18.55 -3.01
C ASP A 163 19.44 17.23 -3.64
N PRO A 164 18.86 17.25 -4.86
CA PRO A 164 18.52 16.03 -5.60
C PRO A 164 19.64 15.01 -5.64
N ASN A 165 20.89 15.47 -5.81
CA ASN A 165 22.06 14.61 -5.84
C ASN A 165 22.34 13.93 -4.48
N MET A 166 22.03 14.58 -3.36
CA MET A 166 22.16 13.96 -2.04
C MET A 166 21.23 12.75 -1.94
N ILE A 167 19.95 12.91 -2.31
CA ILE A 167 18.97 11.81 -2.28
C ILE A 167 19.37 10.69 -3.22
N ILE A 168 19.76 11.00 -4.46
CA ILE A 168 20.15 10.00 -5.47
C ILE A 168 21.38 9.21 -5.02
N ASN A 169 22.38 9.90 -4.44
CA ASN A 169 23.60 9.27 -3.94
C ASN A 169 23.29 8.38 -2.72
N SER A 170 22.45 8.87 -1.78
CA SER A 170 22.03 8.10 -0.61
C SER A 170 21.16 6.90 -0.96
N LEU A 171 20.30 7.00 -2.01
CA LEU A 171 19.57 5.84 -2.54
C LEU A 171 20.52 4.78 -3.12
N LYS A 172 21.59 5.22 -3.80
CA LYS A 172 22.59 4.28 -4.31
C LYS A 172 23.34 3.60 -3.17
N ASP A 173 23.85 4.36 -2.19
CA ASP A 173 24.59 3.83 -1.05
C ASP A 173 23.72 2.84 -0.25
N TRP A 174 22.40 3.13 -0.10
CA TRP A 174 21.45 2.18 0.50
C TRP A 174 21.37 0.83 -0.22
N MET A 175 21.57 0.82 -1.54
CA MET A 175 21.41 -0.37 -2.41
C MET A 175 22.72 -1.07 -2.75
N ASP A 176 23.87 -0.38 -2.70
CA ASP A 176 25.09 -0.99 -3.18
C ASP A 176 25.64 -2.07 -2.23
N SER A 177 26.47 -2.96 -2.78
CA SER A 177 26.90 -4.16 -2.08
C SER A 177 28.22 -3.93 -1.36
N GLY A 178 28.19 -3.26 -0.25
CA GLY A 178 29.36 -3.11 0.59
C GLY A 178 29.22 -1.85 1.43
N ASP A 179 29.38 -2.02 2.72
CA ASP A 179 29.57 -0.92 3.65
C ASP A 179 30.99 -0.41 3.43
N ASP A 180 31.17 0.21 2.28
CA ASP A 180 32.42 0.85 1.96
C ASP A 180 32.48 2.15 2.77
N GLU A 181 33.58 2.43 3.40
CA GLU A 181 33.86 3.68 4.10
C GLU A 181 33.72 4.93 3.20
N ALA A 182 33.42 4.73 1.91
CA ALA A 182 33.35 5.75 0.88
C ALA A 182 31.91 5.97 0.40
N ILE A 183 31.29 7.03 0.89
CA ILE A 183 29.99 7.52 0.39
C ILE A 183 30.06 7.84 -1.12
N THR A 184 28.92 7.65 -1.82
CA THR A 184 28.80 8.04 -3.22
C THR A 184 28.86 9.56 -3.38
N GLY A 185 29.84 10.03 -4.15
CA GLY A 185 30.06 11.46 -4.38
C GLY A 185 30.52 12.19 -3.09
N LEU A 186 29.93 13.37 -2.83
CA LEU A 186 30.21 14.18 -1.65
C LEU A 186 29.05 14.21 -0.64
N SER A 187 27.95 13.55 -0.95
CA SER A 187 26.68 13.74 -0.23
C SER A 187 25.87 12.46 -0.03
N GLY A 188 26.44 11.29 -0.29
CA GLY A 188 25.81 10.00 0.00
C GLY A 188 25.77 9.68 1.50
N ALA A 189 25.15 8.57 1.87
CA ALA A 189 25.01 8.13 3.26
C ALA A 189 25.17 6.62 3.38
N GLU A 190 26.15 6.22 4.17
CA GLU A 190 26.47 4.84 4.54
C GLU A 190 26.08 4.55 6.00
N SER A 191 26.38 3.36 6.50
CA SER A 191 26.02 2.90 7.83
C SER A 191 26.41 3.88 8.94
N ASP A 192 27.55 4.53 8.86
CA ASP A 192 27.98 5.54 9.85
C ASP A 192 26.98 6.68 10.03
N TYR A 193 26.34 7.11 8.93
CA TYR A 193 25.28 8.13 9.00
C TYR A 193 24.06 7.61 9.73
N TYR A 194 23.56 6.43 9.36
CA TYR A 194 22.30 5.88 9.89
C TYR A 194 22.46 5.38 11.35
N GLU A 195 23.63 4.89 11.73
CA GLU A 195 23.96 4.53 13.11
C GLU A 195 24.08 5.76 14.03
N GLY A 196 24.33 6.93 13.46
CA GLY A 196 24.33 8.22 14.19
C GLY A 196 22.95 8.80 14.46
N LEU A 197 21.86 8.23 13.92
CA LEU A 197 20.49 8.70 14.08
C LEU A 197 19.87 8.21 15.39
N GLU A 198 18.71 8.76 15.77
CA GLU A 198 17.93 8.32 16.92
C GLU A 198 16.46 7.99 16.50
N PRO A 199 16.04 6.72 16.53
CA PRO A 199 16.80 5.51 16.85
C PRO A 199 17.82 5.16 15.74
N PRO A 200 18.96 4.53 16.09
CA PRO A 200 19.94 4.11 15.12
C PRO A 200 19.46 2.90 14.31
N TYR A 201 19.89 2.82 13.06
CA TYR A 201 19.70 1.64 12.18
C TYR A 201 20.86 1.53 11.21
N GLN A 202 20.96 0.42 10.50
CA GLN A 202 22.04 0.17 9.54
C GLN A 202 21.58 0.43 8.10
N CYS A 203 22.49 0.80 7.23
CA CYS A 203 22.29 0.79 5.80
C CYS A 203 21.96 -0.64 5.35
N LYS A 204 21.08 -0.79 4.37
CA LYS A 204 20.63 -2.13 3.93
C LYS A 204 21.68 -2.86 3.12
N ASN A 205 22.50 -2.14 2.35
CA ASN A 205 23.50 -2.69 1.42
C ASN A 205 22.88 -3.73 0.47
N GLY A 206 21.72 -3.40 -0.08
CA GLY A 206 20.98 -4.27 -0.97
C GLY A 206 19.70 -3.63 -1.51
N PRO A 207 19.03 -4.29 -2.47
CA PRO A 207 17.83 -3.74 -3.10
C PRO A 207 16.70 -3.52 -2.10
N PHE A 208 15.85 -2.53 -2.37
CA PHE A 208 14.63 -2.31 -1.62
C PHE A 208 13.66 -3.47 -1.80
N ASP A 209 13.23 -4.10 -0.70
CA ASP A 209 12.17 -5.11 -0.67
C ASP A 209 10.81 -4.48 -0.43
N HIS A 210 10.79 -3.34 0.26
CA HIS A 210 9.58 -2.64 0.64
C HIS A 210 9.68 -1.16 0.28
N LEU A 211 8.61 -0.60 -0.31
CA LEU A 211 8.60 0.83 -0.67
C LEU A 211 8.80 1.75 0.55
N GLY A 212 8.31 1.34 1.72
CA GLY A 212 8.50 2.07 2.96
C GLY A 212 9.96 2.27 3.39
N GLU A 213 10.88 1.44 2.92
CA GLU A 213 12.31 1.60 3.19
C GLU A 213 12.88 2.88 2.57
N VAL A 214 12.28 3.37 1.47
CA VAL A 214 12.69 4.64 0.84
C VAL A 214 12.58 5.81 1.82
N ALA A 215 11.60 5.77 2.73
CA ALA A 215 11.44 6.80 3.76
C ALA A 215 12.56 6.79 4.83
N LEU A 216 13.40 5.77 4.86
CA LEU A 216 14.56 5.68 5.77
C LEU A 216 15.82 6.29 5.16
N VAL A 217 15.83 6.59 3.87
CA VAL A 217 17.00 7.11 3.16
C VAL A 217 17.22 8.59 3.47
N GLN A 218 18.47 8.99 3.65
CA GLN A 218 18.85 10.38 3.90
C GLN A 218 18.23 11.32 2.86
N GLY A 219 17.66 12.42 3.34
CA GLY A 219 17.03 13.46 2.51
C GLY A 219 15.57 13.19 2.16
N ILE A 220 15.04 12.01 2.42
CA ILE A 220 13.62 11.70 2.23
C ILE A 220 12.83 12.08 3.49
N THR A 221 12.13 13.22 3.45
CA THR A 221 11.24 13.61 4.55
C THR A 221 9.89 12.90 4.46
N PRO A 222 9.13 12.81 5.57
CA PRO A 222 7.77 12.28 5.55
C PRO A 222 6.86 12.96 4.52
N GLU A 223 6.99 14.28 4.36
CA GLU A 223 6.22 15.07 3.42
C GLU A 223 6.60 14.75 1.97
N LEU A 224 7.90 14.61 1.70
CA LEU A 224 8.40 14.23 0.38
C LEU A 224 7.95 12.81 0.01
N PHE A 225 7.98 11.89 0.98
CA PHE A 225 7.56 10.50 0.76
C PHE A 225 6.04 10.35 0.60
N ALA A 226 5.26 10.89 1.52
CA ALA A 226 3.80 10.70 1.55
C ALA A 226 3.03 11.73 0.70
N GLY A 227 3.64 12.89 0.42
CA GLY A 227 2.97 14.05 -0.14
C GLY A 227 2.42 14.98 0.94
N ALA A 228 2.33 16.26 0.64
CA ALA A 228 1.76 17.27 1.52
C ALA A 228 1.14 18.42 0.72
N GLY A 229 0.16 19.12 1.29
CA GLY A 229 -0.43 20.31 0.68
C GLY A 229 -1.15 20.07 -0.66
N GLY A 230 -1.50 18.83 -0.98
CA GLY A 230 -2.07 18.45 -2.28
C GLY A 230 -1.03 18.03 -3.32
N ALA A 231 0.27 18.15 -3.00
CA ALA A 231 1.34 17.63 -3.85
C ALA A 231 1.48 16.13 -3.71
N VAL A 232 1.75 15.47 -4.84
CA VAL A 232 1.92 14.01 -4.93
C VAL A 232 3.27 13.62 -4.33
N GLY A 233 3.27 12.70 -3.36
CA GLY A 233 4.50 12.18 -2.75
C GLY A 233 5.16 11.06 -3.55
N LEU A 234 6.45 10.85 -3.31
CA LEU A 234 7.24 9.82 -3.97
C LEU A 234 6.63 8.42 -3.83
N SER A 235 5.98 8.11 -2.72
CA SER A 235 5.37 6.79 -2.48
C SER A 235 4.33 6.37 -3.53
N SER A 236 3.67 7.32 -4.18
CA SER A 236 2.71 7.04 -5.25
C SER A 236 3.35 6.89 -6.63
N LEU A 237 4.54 7.46 -6.83
CA LEU A 237 5.27 7.48 -8.10
C LEU A 237 6.29 6.35 -8.24
N LEU A 238 6.59 5.66 -7.15
CA LEU A 238 7.64 4.65 -7.07
C LEU A 238 7.10 3.24 -6.90
N THR A 239 7.88 2.26 -7.34
CA THR A 239 7.67 0.83 -7.07
C THR A 239 8.99 0.12 -6.79
N VAL A 240 8.93 -0.97 -6.00
CA VAL A 240 10.06 -1.88 -5.76
C VAL A 240 9.86 -3.23 -6.47
N HIS A 241 8.72 -3.42 -7.13
CA HIS A 241 8.37 -4.66 -7.80
C HIS A 241 8.93 -4.70 -9.23
N GLY A 242 9.15 -5.90 -9.78
CA GLY A 242 9.65 -6.05 -11.16
C GLY A 242 11.05 -6.65 -11.24
N VAL A 243 11.39 -7.55 -10.33
CA VAL A 243 12.63 -8.33 -10.37
C VAL A 243 12.58 -9.36 -11.49
N SER A 244 13.69 -9.49 -12.23
CA SER A 244 13.89 -10.48 -13.27
C SER A 244 15.12 -11.34 -12.97
N ALA A 245 14.99 -12.66 -13.03
CA ALA A 245 16.09 -13.58 -12.85
C ALA A 245 16.99 -13.59 -14.11
N VAL A 246 18.31 -13.52 -13.92
CA VAL A 246 19.31 -13.58 -15.00
C VAL A 246 20.17 -14.85 -14.95
N GLY A 247 19.73 -15.86 -14.22
CA GLY A 247 20.44 -17.13 -14.03
C GLY A 247 21.36 -17.14 -12.80
N ASP A 248 21.78 -18.34 -12.38
CA ASP A 248 22.70 -18.58 -11.27
C ASP A 248 22.32 -17.89 -9.95
N GLY A 249 21.01 -17.74 -9.70
CA GLY A 249 20.50 -17.03 -8.51
C GLY A 249 20.67 -15.51 -8.54
N ARG A 250 21.16 -14.95 -9.66
CA ARG A 250 21.30 -13.52 -9.85
C ARG A 250 20.02 -12.90 -10.42
N PHE A 251 19.84 -11.62 -10.18
CA PHE A 251 18.66 -10.87 -10.61
C PHE A 251 19.03 -9.48 -11.11
N THR A 252 18.11 -8.89 -11.86
CA THR A 252 18.14 -7.51 -12.31
C THR A 252 16.76 -6.88 -12.19
N TYR A 253 16.68 -5.57 -12.30
CA TYR A 253 15.44 -4.83 -12.30
C TYR A 253 15.24 -4.15 -13.65
N ASP A 254 14.08 -4.40 -14.28
CA ASP A 254 13.68 -3.70 -15.50
C ASP A 254 13.11 -2.34 -15.10
N GLY A 255 13.84 -1.28 -15.39
CA GLY A 255 13.46 0.09 -15.08
C GLY A 255 12.58 0.76 -16.15
N LYS A 256 12.00 0.00 -17.07
CA LYS A 256 11.10 0.54 -18.10
C LYS A 256 9.75 0.92 -17.51
N ILE A 257 9.30 2.11 -17.91
CA ILE A 257 8.04 2.70 -17.49
C ILE A 257 7.02 2.58 -18.63
N ASN A 258 5.82 2.13 -18.33
CA ASN A 258 4.73 2.10 -19.29
C ASN A 258 4.17 3.52 -19.48
N LEU A 259 4.52 4.15 -20.60
CA LEU A 259 4.04 5.48 -20.96
C LEU A 259 2.52 5.59 -21.03
N SER A 260 1.85 4.48 -21.33
CA SER A 260 0.40 4.46 -21.54
C SER A 260 -0.39 4.51 -20.24
N THR A 261 0.26 4.28 -19.10
CA THR A 261 -0.36 4.21 -17.77
C THR A 261 0.28 5.13 -16.74
N ALA A 262 1.50 5.63 -17.01
CA ALA A 262 2.27 6.46 -16.08
C ALA A 262 1.52 7.72 -15.64
N ASP A 263 1.71 8.13 -14.38
CA ASP A 263 1.20 9.40 -13.85
C ASP A 263 1.83 10.60 -14.58
N VAL A 264 1.15 11.75 -14.57
CA VAL A 264 1.64 13.00 -15.20
C VAL A 264 3.01 13.39 -14.68
N ALA A 265 3.26 13.23 -13.37
CA ALA A 265 4.57 13.56 -12.79
C ALA A 265 5.67 12.63 -13.29
N VAL A 266 5.38 11.34 -13.51
CA VAL A 266 6.32 10.38 -14.09
C VAL A 266 6.54 10.66 -15.57
N LEU A 267 5.48 11.02 -16.35
CA LEU A 267 5.59 11.44 -17.73
C LEU A 267 6.48 12.67 -17.86
N ALA A 268 6.30 13.67 -16.99
CA ALA A 268 7.09 14.89 -16.99
C ALA A 268 8.59 14.60 -16.70
N ALA A 269 8.89 13.67 -15.78
CA ALA A 269 10.26 13.25 -15.50
C ALA A 269 10.92 12.48 -16.67
N LEU A 270 10.14 11.79 -17.50
CA LEU A 270 10.62 11.11 -18.71
C LEU A 270 10.98 12.09 -19.84
N LEU A 271 10.35 13.26 -19.87
CA LEU A 271 10.61 14.31 -20.86
C LEU A 271 11.86 15.11 -20.51
N PRO A 272 12.56 15.72 -21.47
CA PRO A 272 13.54 16.76 -21.19
C PRO A 272 12.91 17.89 -20.37
N SER A 273 13.68 18.50 -19.45
CA SER A 273 13.15 19.52 -18.53
C SER A 273 12.45 20.68 -19.22
N GLU A 274 12.95 21.10 -20.40
CA GLU A 274 12.36 22.14 -21.24
C GLU A 274 11.03 21.76 -21.91
N ASN A 275 10.63 20.48 -21.83
CA ASN A 275 9.40 19.96 -22.43
C ASN A 275 8.49 19.27 -21.39
N SER A 276 8.77 19.44 -20.10
CA SER A 276 8.02 18.78 -19.02
C SER A 276 6.53 19.20 -18.99
N ASP A 277 6.22 20.39 -19.48
CA ASP A 277 4.86 20.93 -19.64
C ASP A 277 3.99 20.11 -20.61
N LEU A 278 4.59 19.33 -21.53
CA LEU A 278 3.85 18.45 -22.42
C LEU A 278 3.30 17.18 -21.75
N ALA A 279 3.66 16.91 -20.50
CA ALA A 279 3.21 15.71 -19.79
C ALA A 279 1.69 15.60 -19.67
N GLU A 280 0.99 16.71 -19.41
CA GLU A 280 -0.48 16.76 -19.39
C GLU A 280 -1.05 16.46 -20.78
N ALA A 281 -0.49 17.04 -21.83
CA ALA A 281 -0.93 16.79 -23.20
C ALA A 281 -0.73 15.32 -23.61
N LEU A 282 0.35 14.67 -23.13
CA LEU A 282 0.56 13.23 -23.31
C LEU A 282 -0.51 12.41 -22.55
N ALA A 283 -0.80 12.79 -21.32
CA ALA A 283 -1.81 12.12 -20.51
C ALA A 283 -3.21 12.24 -21.11
N ASP A 284 -3.59 13.41 -21.60
CA ASP A 284 -4.87 13.66 -22.28
C ASP A 284 -4.98 12.91 -23.60
N TYR A 285 -3.90 12.90 -24.40
CA TYR A 285 -3.88 12.23 -25.70
C TYR A 285 -4.24 10.76 -25.61
N ARG A 286 -3.70 10.03 -24.63
CA ARG A 286 -3.91 8.57 -24.47
C ARG A 286 -5.32 8.20 -24.06
N VAL A 287 -6.10 9.12 -23.47
CA VAL A 287 -7.48 8.89 -23.01
C VAL A 287 -8.52 9.69 -23.78
N ALA A 288 -8.10 10.45 -24.80
CA ALA A 288 -9.00 11.27 -25.60
C ALA A 288 -10.08 10.43 -26.30
N LYS A 289 -11.35 10.84 -26.16
CA LYS A 289 -12.51 10.17 -26.74
C LYS A 289 -13.33 11.12 -27.59
N ALA A 290 -13.97 10.57 -28.63
CA ALA A 290 -15.06 11.19 -29.36
C ALA A 290 -16.20 10.16 -29.39
N ASP A 291 -17.40 10.56 -28.99
CA ASP A 291 -18.59 9.70 -28.97
C ASP A 291 -18.31 8.32 -28.30
N GLU A 292 -17.73 8.35 -27.09
CA GLU A 292 -17.33 7.18 -26.26
C GLU A 292 -16.23 6.29 -26.87
N THR A 293 -15.70 6.63 -28.06
CA THR A 293 -14.62 5.88 -28.71
C THR A 293 -13.30 6.61 -28.55
N TYR A 294 -12.23 5.88 -28.20
CA TYR A 294 -10.89 6.45 -28.15
C TYR A 294 -10.44 6.91 -29.52
N THR A 295 -9.96 8.17 -29.61
CA THR A 295 -9.53 8.77 -30.88
C THR A 295 -8.13 8.39 -31.29
N ASN A 296 -7.30 7.98 -30.34
CA ASN A 296 -5.88 7.71 -30.54
C ASN A 296 -5.57 6.25 -30.29
N THR A 297 -4.84 5.62 -31.19
CA THR A 297 -4.42 4.23 -31.05
C THR A 297 -3.00 4.16 -30.45
N ILE A 298 -2.82 3.37 -29.41
CA ILE A 298 -1.56 3.19 -28.72
C ILE A 298 -1.09 1.76 -28.95
N THR A 299 -0.07 1.58 -29.80
CA THR A 299 0.45 0.25 -30.17
C THR A 299 1.94 0.07 -29.90
N ASN A 300 2.70 1.15 -29.68
CA ASN A 300 4.14 1.09 -29.42
C ASN A 300 4.59 2.31 -28.60
N ALA A 301 5.75 2.23 -27.98
CA ALA A 301 6.27 3.27 -27.08
C ALA A 301 6.57 4.62 -27.75
N GLY A 302 6.51 4.71 -29.09
CA GLY A 302 6.69 5.94 -29.84
C GLY A 302 5.41 6.78 -30.03
N TRP A 303 4.27 6.34 -29.50
CA TRP A 303 2.98 7.02 -29.67
C TRP A 303 3.01 8.50 -29.21
N TYR A 304 3.82 8.82 -28.21
CA TYR A 304 3.96 10.19 -27.69
C TYR A 304 4.39 11.20 -28.77
N LYS A 305 5.10 10.76 -29.79
CA LYS A 305 5.55 11.62 -30.91
C LYS A 305 4.39 12.15 -31.76
N ASN A 306 3.21 11.54 -31.66
CA ASN A 306 2.00 11.97 -32.32
C ASN A 306 1.32 13.14 -31.58
N VAL A 307 1.72 13.42 -30.35
CA VAL A 307 1.20 14.54 -29.56
C VAL A 307 1.76 15.86 -30.14
N PRO A 308 0.92 16.88 -30.37
CA PRO A 308 1.39 18.16 -30.82
C PRO A 308 2.50 18.74 -29.95
N GLY A 309 3.62 19.10 -30.55
CA GLY A 309 4.81 19.59 -29.86
C GLY A 309 5.82 18.51 -29.44
N ALA A 310 5.43 17.23 -29.38
CA ALA A 310 6.32 16.16 -28.91
C ALA A 310 7.06 15.42 -30.04
N GLY A 311 6.78 15.69 -31.29
CA GLY A 311 7.35 14.95 -32.45
C GLY A 311 8.88 14.95 -32.55
N GLY A 312 9.53 15.99 -32.06
CA GLY A 312 11.00 16.11 -32.03
C GLY A 312 11.67 15.57 -30.74
N ILE A 313 10.90 15.17 -29.74
CA ILE A 313 11.42 14.74 -28.45
C ILE A 313 11.94 13.30 -28.54
N ALA A 314 13.08 13.04 -27.94
CA ALA A 314 13.65 11.71 -27.81
C ALA A 314 13.63 11.27 -26.34
N ILE A 315 12.79 10.30 -26.01
CA ILE A 315 12.85 9.58 -24.73
C ILE A 315 13.73 8.34 -24.93
N SER A 316 14.60 8.04 -23.98
CA SER A 316 15.46 6.86 -24.07
C SER A 316 14.63 5.58 -24.18
N PRO A 317 14.86 4.71 -25.18
CA PRO A 317 14.16 3.43 -25.30
C PRO A 317 14.37 2.48 -24.10
N ASP A 318 15.44 2.70 -23.34
CA ASP A 318 15.73 1.93 -22.12
C ASP A 318 14.81 2.27 -20.96
N LEU A 319 14.10 3.42 -21.04
CA LEU A 319 13.21 3.90 -19.99
C LEU A 319 11.74 3.61 -20.26
N VAL A 320 11.35 3.21 -21.48
CA VAL A 320 9.95 3.21 -21.87
C VAL A 320 9.47 1.89 -22.46
N THR A 321 8.21 1.57 -22.19
CA THR A 321 7.46 0.46 -22.77
C THR A 321 5.98 0.87 -22.95
N VAL A 322 5.18 -0.01 -23.56
CA VAL A 322 3.71 0.07 -23.62
C VAL A 322 3.06 -1.22 -23.13
N SER A 323 3.83 -2.08 -22.52
CA SER A 323 3.31 -3.33 -21.96
C SER A 323 3.71 -3.47 -20.50
N SER A 324 2.88 -4.15 -19.72
CA SER A 324 3.12 -4.47 -18.33
C SER A 324 2.85 -5.92 -18.02
N ASP A 325 3.56 -6.43 -17.05
CA ASP A 325 3.28 -7.70 -16.40
C ASP A 325 2.96 -7.52 -14.90
N LEU A 326 3.03 -6.28 -14.39
CA LEU A 326 2.93 -5.96 -12.97
C LEU A 326 1.72 -5.07 -12.70
N PHE A 327 0.82 -5.53 -11.88
CA PHE A 327 -0.40 -4.79 -11.54
C PHE A 327 -0.64 -4.78 -10.04
N ARG A 328 -1.15 -3.64 -9.55
CA ARG A 328 -1.69 -3.52 -8.20
C ARG A 328 -3.20 -3.63 -8.28
N ILE A 329 -3.76 -4.46 -7.41
CA ILE A 329 -5.20 -4.65 -7.27
C ILE A 329 -5.56 -4.24 -5.85
N VAL A 330 -6.45 -3.27 -5.72
CA VAL A 330 -7.04 -2.87 -4.45
C VAL A 330 -8.52 -3.25 -4.50
N SER A 331 -8.91 -4.19 -3.65
CA SER A 331 -10.28 -4.68 -3.54
C SER A 331 -10.85 -4.34 -2.18
N THR A 332 -11.94 -3.56 -2.15
CA THR A 332 -12.61 -3.12 -0.93
C THR A 332 -14.02 -3.68 -0.88
N ALA A 333 -14.26 -4.57 0.06
CA ALA A 333 -15.59 -5.07 0.38
C ALA A 333 -16.26 -4.15 1.40
N THR A 334 -17.54 -3.84 1.18
CA THR A 334 -18.36 -3.03 2.09
C THR A 334 -19.63 -3.78 2.43
N ARG A 335 -19.96 -3.93 3.73
CA ARG A 335 -21.19 -4.53 4.25
C ARG A 335 -21.52 -3.93 5.61
N ASN A 336 -22.79 -3.54 5.82
CA ASN A 336 -23.26 -2.99 7.11
C ASN A 336 -22.35 -1.86 7.65
N GLU A 337 -21.97 -0.89 6.80
CA GLU A 337 -21.10 0.24 7.13
C GLU A 337 -19.67 -0.16 7.56
N ARG A 338 -19.28 -1.40 7.33
CA ARG A 338 -17.95 -1.93 7.60
C ARG A 338 -17.25 -2.22 6.29
N THR A 339 -15.95 -2.10 6.32
CA THR A 339 -15.09 -2.36 5.16
C THR A 339 -13.99 -3.34 5.52
N ALA A 340 -13.55 -4.10 4.52
CA ALA A 340 -12.27 -4.79 4.53
C ALA A 340 -11.61 -4.54 3.19
N THR A 341 -10.32 -4.22 3.20
CA THR A 341 -9.55 -3.95 1.99
C THR A 341 -8.42 -4.95 1.85
N VAL A 342 -8.25 -5.46 0.65
CA VAL A 342 -7.11 -6.29 0.26
C VAL A 342 -6.35 -5.57 -0.85
N ASN A 343 -5.05 -5.32 -0.61
CA ASN A 343 -4.13 -4.70 -1.55
C ASN A 343 -3.10 -5.74 -1.98
N VAL A 344 -3.02 -6.01 -3.26
CA VAL A 344 -2.18 -7.08 -3.82
C VAL A 344 -1.38 -6.52 -4.99
N VAL A 345 -0.11 -6.90 -5.08
CA VAL A 345 0.67 -6.73 -6.32
C VAL A 345 0.85 -8.10 -6.95
N VAL A 346 0.49 -8.19 -8.21
CA VAL A 346 0.57 -9.42 -9.00
C VAL A 346 1.46 -9.24 -10.22
N GLN A 347 2.12 -10.33 -10.62
CA GLN A 347 2.84 -10.41 -11.88
C GLN A 347 2.12 -11.41 -12.79
N ARG A 348 1.76 -10.98 -14.01
CA ARG A 348 1.29 -11.87 -15.07
C ARG A 348 2.48 -12.67 -15.60
N VAL A 349 2.41 -13.98 -15.52
CA VAL A 349 3.47 -14.87 -15.99
C VAL A 349 2.88 -15.94 -16.91
N LYS A 350 3.64 -16.32 -17.92
CA LYS A 350 3.30 -17.45 -18.79
C LYS A 350 4.02 -18.69 -18.26
N GLU A 351 3.26 -19.68 -17.82
CA GLU A 351 3.82 -20.96 -17.37
C GLU A 351 4.51 -21.67 -18.53
N GLN A 352 5.73 -22.10 -18.32
CA GLN A 352 6.53 -22.75 -19.36
C GLN A 352 5.95 -24.11 -19.77
N ASP A 353 5.44 -24.89 -18.81
CA ASP A 353 4.94 -26.25 -19.03
C ASP A 353 3.58 -26.28 -19.72
N THR A 354 2.69 -25.35 -19.38
CA THR A 354 1.29 -25.35 -19.86
C THR A 354 1.05 -24.32 -20.95
N GLY A 355 1.92 -23.31 -21.08
CA GLY A 355 1.73 -22.15 -21.94
C GLY A 355 0.60 -21.23 -21.50
N ARG A 356 0.01 -21.45 -20.32
CA ARG A 356 -1.09 -20.67 -19.78
C ARG A 356 -0.60 -19.41 -19.08
N TRP A 357 -1.36 -18.33 -19.21
CA TRP A 357 -1.15 -17.13 -18.42
C TRP A 357 -1.74 -17.32 -17.02
N THR A 358 -0.98 -16.90 -16.00
CA THR A 358 -1.36 -16.90 -14.58
C THR A 358 -0.91 -15.60 -13.93
N CYS A 359 -1.46 -15.29 -12.75
CA CYS A 359 -1.01 -14.19 -11.91
C CYS A 359 -0.28 -14.74 -10.69
N LYS A 360 1.01 -14.43 -10.58
CA LYS A 360 1.82 -14.70 -9.39
C LYS A 360 1.66 -13.53 -8.41
N THR A 361 1.29 -13.81 -7.17
CA THR A 361 1.23 -12.79 -6.12
C THR A 361 2.64 -12.46 -5.63
N LEU A 362 3.00 -11.17 -5.64
CA LEU A 362 4.26 -10.64 -5.14
C LEU A 362 4.11 -9.99 -3.76
N MET A 363 2.99 -9.32 -3.53
CA MET A 363 2.65 -8.67 -2.26
C MET A 363 1.18 -8.95 -1.94
N TRP A 364 0.89 -9.17 -0.66
CA TRP A 364 -0.47 -9.31 -0.15
C TRP A 364 -0.60 -8.60 1.19
N GLN A 365 -1.49 -7.63 1.27
CA GLN A 365 -1.79 -6.88 2.48
C GLN A 365 -3.31 -6.83 2.67
N ALA A 366 -3.78 -7.18 3.85
CA ALA A 366 -5.20 -7.14 4.22
C ALA A 366 -5.40 -6.23 5.44
N GLU A 367 -6.40 -5.32 5.35
CA GLU A 367 -6.77 -4.35 6.37
C GLU A 367 -8.24 -4.46 6.78
#